data_7cbd8bd22a426c8317504b20ba27114f
#
_entry.id   7cbd8bd22a426c8317504b20ba27114f
#
_cell.length_a   1.000
_cell.length_b   1.000
_cell.length_c   1.000
_cell.angle_alpha   90.00
_cell.angle_beta   90.00
_cell.angle_gamma   90.00
#
_symmetry.space_group_name_H-M   'P 1'
#
loop_
_entity.id
_entity.type
_entity.pdbx_description
1 polymer ?
#
loop_
_entity_poly.entity_id
_entity_poly.type
_entity_poly.pdbx_seq_one_letter_code
_entity_poly.pdbx_strand_id
1 'polypeptide(L)'
;LKKSILTLCGMVENAVADAVDAVMTSDRKKAEAVIDNDIEIDHFELDVEEECLKILALHQPVAGDLRYVIACLKMNNDLERIGDLAVNIAKRALSFYSIPTAEMPVNLRPLCECTKNALGKSLDALIRLDADLAAAGLAYDDVIDEMNRENHAKLLGLMHQHPENVERYLNLLNVSRHLE
;
A
#
# COMPACT_ATOMS: atom_id res chain seq x y z
N LEU A 1 -21.24 -5.40 -1.73
CA LEU A 1 -19.90 -5.97 -1.62
C LEU A 1 -18.91 -5.37 -2.65
N LYS A 2 -19.21 -5.43 -3.98
CA LYS A 2 -18.31 -4.87 -5.01
C LYS A 2 -17.99 -3.39 -4.78
N LYS A 3 -19.02 -2.60 -4.43
CA LYS A 3 -18.84 -1.17 -4.13
C LYS A 3 -18.02 -0.98 -2.85
N SER A 4 -18.23 -1.81 -1.84
CA SER A 4 -17.54 -1.74 -0.55
C SER A 4 -16.04 -2.02 -0.74
N ILE A 5 -15.68 -3.09 -1.46
CA ILE A 5 -14.27 -3.40 -1.81
C ILE A 5 -13.61 -2.25 -2.59
N LEU A 6 -14.31 -1.67 -3.58
CA LEU A 6 -13.80 -0.51 -4.34
C LEU A 6 -13.56 0.72 -3.45
N THR A 7 -14.46 0.95 -2.49
CA THR A 7 -14.31 2.08 -1.56
C THR A 7 -13.11 1.86 -0.64
N LEU A 8 -12.96 0.66 -0.06
CA LEU A 8 -11.82 0.31 0.79
C LEU A 8 -10.50 0.45 0.03
N CYS A 9 -10.44 -0.05 -1.22
CA CYS A 9 -9.26 0.10 -2.07
C CYS A 9 -8.89 1.59 -2.26
N GLY A 10 -9.86 2.44 -2.58
CA GLY A 10 -9.61 3.87 -2.73
C GLY A 10 -9.09 4.54 -1.44
N MET A 11 -9.59 4.12 -0.27
CA MET A 11 -9.10 4.60 1.03
C MET A 11 -7.62 4.20 1.22
N VAL A 12 -7.30 2.94 0.98
CA VAL A 12 -5.94 2.40 1.12
C VAL A 12 -4.98 3.02 0.11
N GLU A 13 -5.37 3.16 -1.17
CA GLU A 13 -4.55 3.84 -2.20
C GLU A 13 -4.21 5.29 -1.81
N ASN A 14 -5.18 6.01 -1.25
CA ASN A 14 -4.96 7.37 -0.77
C ASN A 14 -4.02 7.39 0.44
N ALA A 15 -4.20 6.46 1.40
CA ALA A 15 -3.32 6.36 2.56
C ALA A 15 -1.86 6.11 2.16
N VAL A 16 -1.62 5.18 1.21
CA VAL A 16 -0.27 4.91 0.67
C VAL A 16 0.32 6.14 -0.02
N ALA A 17 -0.47 6.82 -0.87
CA ALA A 17 -0.02 8.01 -1.58
C ALA A 17 0.34 9.15 -0.62
N ASP A 18 -0.52 9.40 0.38
CA ASP A 18 -0.29 10.45 1.38
C ASP A 18 0.88 10.13 2.29
N ALA A 19 1.06 8.87 2.69
CA ALA A 19 2.22 8.43 3.47
C ALA A 19 3.54 8.66 2.72
N VAL A 20 3.61 8.28 1.42
CA VAL A 20 4.80 8.53 0.59
C VAL A 20 5.03 10.02 0.38
N ASP A 21 3.97 10.79 0.12
CA ASP A 21 4.11 12.24 -0.03
C ASP A 21 4.60 12.90 1.27
N ALA A 22 4.10 12.46 2.44
CA ALA A 22 4.57 12.92 3.74
C ALA A 22 6.09 12.66 3.94
N VAL A 23 6.60 11.49 3.51
CA VAL A 23 8.04 11.20 3.50
C VAL A 23 8.78 12.14 2.58
N MET A 24 8.31 12.29 1.33
CA MET A 24 8.99 13.06 0.28
C MET A 24 9.00 14.55 0.54
N THR A 25 8.00 15.08 1.28
CA THR A 25 7.87 16.50 1.61
C THR A 25 8.25 16.83 3.06
N SER A 26 8.57 15.81 3.86
CA SER A 26 8.79 15.94 5.31
C SER A 26 7.61 16.62 6.02
N ASP A 27 6.37 16.30 5.58
CA ASP A 27 5.12 16.86 6.11
C ASP A 27 4.61 16.03 7.29
N ARG A 28 4.91 16.52 8.50
CA ARG A 28 4.49 15.91 9.75
C ARG A 28 2.97 15.81 9.88
N LYS A 29 2.23 16.86 9.50
CA LYS A 29 0.77 16.88 9.66
C LYS A 29 0.10 15.84 8.77
N LYS A 30 0.62 15.68 7.54
CA LYS A 30 0.15 14.67 6.62
C LYS A 30 0.44 13.26 7.16
N ALA A 31 1.62 13.02 7.72
CA ALA A 31 1.96 11.75 8.34
C ALA A 31 1.04 11.43 9.54
N GLU A 32 0.80 12.40 10.42
CA GLU A 32 -0.13 12.24 11.54
C GLU A 32 -1.55 11.96 11.04
N ALA A 33 -2.03 12.63 10.00
CA ALA A 33 -3.35 12.39 9.43
C ALA A 33 -3.50 10.97 8.85
N VAL A 34 -2.48 10.42 8.20
CA VAL A 34 -2.50 9.02 7.72
C VAL A 34 -2.63 8.05 8.89
N ILE A 35 -1.88 8.28 9.97
CA ILE A 35 -1.92 7.42 11.17
C ILE A 35 -3.30 7.49 11.86
N ASP A 36 -3.88 8.69 11.97
CA ASP A 36 -5.16 8.89 12.64
C ASP A 36 -6.34 8.33 11.82
N ASN A 37 -6.26 8.40 10.48
CA ASN A 37 -7.31 7.92 9.58
C ASN A 37 -7.32 6.39 9.40
N ASP A 38 -6.32 5.68 9.87
CA ASP A 38 -6.24 4.22 9.79
C ASP A 38 -7.43 3.53 10.49
N ILE A 39 -7.90 4.10 11.58
CA ILE A 39 -9.11 3.65 12.28
C ILE A 39 -10.34 3.58 11.35
N GLU A 40 -10.43 4.48 10.38
CA GLU A 40 -11.55 4.45 9.41
C GLU A 40 -11.40 3.29 8.42
N ILE A 41 -10.15 2.94 8.04
CA ILE A 41 -9.84 1.78 7.20
C ILE A 41 -10.21 0.49 7.94
N ASP A 42 -9.78 0.35 9.20
CA ASP A 42 -10.07 -0.81 10.04
C ASP A 42 -11.59 -1.02 10.22
N HIS A 43 -12.32 0.06 10.53
CA HIS A 43 -13.78 -0.04 10.66
C HIS A 43 -14.45 -0.45 9.34
N PHE A 44 -13.99 0.09 8.22
CA PHE A 44 -14.55 -0.23 6.92
C PHE A 44 -14.22 -1.67 6.49
N GLU A 45 -13.03 -2.15 6.87
CA GLU A 45 -12.62 -3.56 6.70
C GLU A 45 -13.60 -4.48 7.42
N LEU A 46 -13.90 -4.22 8.69
CA LEU A 46 -14.88 -5.00 9.48
C LEU A 46 -16.28 -4.96 8.85
N ASP A 47 -16.72 -3.81 8.33
CA ASP A 47 -18.01 -3.69 7.64
C ASP A 47 -18.07 -4.56 6.38
N VAL A 48 -16.98 -4.64 5.62
CA VAL A 48 -16.87 -5.50 4.43
C VAL A 48 -16.86 -6.98 4.81
N GLU A 49 -16.14 -7.35 5.86
CA GLU A 49 -16.14 -8.71 6.39
C GLU A 49 -17.56 -9.13 6.81
N GLU A 50 -18.25 -8.28 7.58
CA GLU A 50 -19.62 -8.51 8.03
C GLU A 50 -20.58 -8.65 6.83
N GLU A 51 -20.45 -7.83 5.79
CA GLU A 51 -21.22 -7.95 4.55
C GLU A 51 -21.00 -9.30 3.87
N CYS A 52 -19.75 -9.78 3.79
CA CYS A 52 -19.41 -11.09 3.23
C CYS A 52 -20.06 -12.22 4.06
N LEU A 53 -19.94 -12.17 5.39
CA LEU A 53 -20.54 -13.16 6.29
C LEU A 53 -22.07 -13.18 6.18
N LYS A 54 -22.72 -12.02 6.08
CA LYS A 54 -24.17 -11.91 5.85
C LYS A 54 -24.57 -12.57 4.52
N ILE A 55 -23.81 -12.33 3.43
CA ILE A 55 -24.08 -12.96 2.13
C ILE A 55 -23.97 -14.49 2.25
N LEU A 56 -22.93 -15.01 2.90
CA LEU A 56 -22.73 -16.45 3.09
C LEU A 56 -23.88 -17.08 3.90
N ALA A 57 -24.27 -16.44 5.00
CA ALA A 57 -25.29 -16.96 5.91
C ALA A 57 -26.70 -16.92 5.32
N LEU A 58 -27.08 -15.80 4.67
CA LEU A 58 -28.45 -15.55 4.24
C LEU A 58 -28.73 -16.04 2.82
N HIS A 59 -27.74 -15.99 1.92
CA HIS A 59 -27.95 -16.32 0.50
C HIS A 59 -27.35 -17.67 0.10
N GLN A 60 -26.50 -18.29 0.95
CA GLN A 60 -25.89 -19.59 0.72
C GLN A 60 -25.34 -19.75 -0.71
N PRO A 61 -24.46 -18.80 -1.15
CA PRO A 61 -23.98 -18.80 -2.52
C PRO A 61 -23.26 -20.11 -2.86
N VAL A 62 -23.31 -20.53 -4.13
CA VAL A 62 -22.70 -21.76 -4.61
C VAL A 62 -21.73 -21.49 -5.76
N ALA A 63 -20.83 -22.43 -5.98
CA ALA A 63 -19.90 -22.42 -7.12
C ALA A 63 -19.19 -21.07 -7.33
N GLY A 64 -19.50 -20.35 -8.41
CA GLY A 64 -18.85 -19.07 -8.78
C GLY A 64 -19.09 -17.98 -7.75
N ASP A 65 -20.32 -17.82 -7.27
CA ASP A 65 -20.69 -16.79 -6.31
C ASP A 65 -19.99 -16.99 -4.96
N LEU A 66 -19.90 -18.24 -4.50
CA LEU A 66 -19.16 -18.59 -3.29
C LEU A 66 -17.68 -18.23 -3.43
N ARG A 67 -17.06 -18.60 -4.56
CA ARG A 67 -15.65 -18.27 -4.83
C ARG A 67 -15.42 -16.77 -4.86
N TYR A 68 -16.36 -16.01 -5.44
CA TYR A 68 -16.25 -14.55 -5.47
C TYR A 68 -16.28 -13.94 -4.07
N VAL A 69 -17.22 -14.36 -3.19
CA VAL A 69 -17.29 -13.86 -1.80
C VAL A 69 -16.00 -14.20 -1.02
N ILE A 70 -15.49 -15.44 -1.18
CA ILE A 70 -14.23 -15.84 -0.53
C ILE A 70 -13.03 -15.04 -1.06
N ALA A 71 -12.99 -14.73 -2.36
CA ALA A 71 -11.95 -13.88 -2.93
C ALA A 71 -12.03 -12.44 -2.37
N CYS A 72 -13.24 -11.90 -2.21
CA CYS A 72 -13.45 -10.60 -1.57
C CYS A 72 -12.96 -10.58 -0.11
N LEU A 73 -13.24 -11.63 0.67
CA LEU A 73 -12.74 -11.75 2.05
C LEU A 73 -11.20 -11.75 2.11
N LYS A 74 -10.54 -12.48 1.20
CA LYS A 74 -9.07 -12.48 1.14
C LYS A 74 -8.53 -11.11 0.76
N MET A 75 -9.10 -10.49 -0.27
CA MET A 75 -8.71 -9.14 -0.71
C MET A 75 -8.91 -8.12 0.42
N ASN A 76 -9.97 -8.25 1.22
CA ASN A 76 -10.26 -7.40 2.35
C ASN A 76 -9.09 -7.38 3.37
N ASN A 77 -8.62 -8.57 3.75
CA ASN A 77 -7.48 -8.72 4.65
C ASN A 77 -6.17 -8.16 4.04
N ASP A 78 -5.98 -8.36 2.72
CA ASP A 78 -4.80 -7.83 2.03
C ASP A 78 -4.85 -6.29 1.96
N LEU A 79 -6.04 -5.69 1.78
CA LEU A 79 -6.22 -4.24 1.77
C LEU A 79 -5.96 -3.61 3.15
N GLU A 80 -6.45 -4.23 4.23
CA GLU A 80 -6.14 -3.81 5.60
C GLU A 80 -4.62 -3.83 5.84
N ARG A 81 -3.96 -4.93 5.46
CA ARG A 81 -2.51 -5.03 5.59
C ARG A 81 -1.75 -3.95 4.81
N ILE A 82 -2.25 -3.54 3.64
CA ILE A 82 -1.66 -2.43 2.88
C ILE A 82 -1.89 -1.09 3.62
N GLY A 83 -3.04 -0.91 4.27
CA GLY A 83 -3.31 0.22 5.18
C GLY A 83 -2.29 0.30 6.30
N ASP A 84 -2.06 -0.80 7.01
CA ASP A 84 -1.03 -0.93 8.04
C ASP A 84 0.38 -0.56 7.54
N LEU A 85 0.72 -0.97 6.30
CA LEU A 85 1.99 -0.60 5.69
C LEU A 85 2.07 0.91 5.40
N ALA A 86 0.96 1.54 4.98
CA ALA A 86 0.89 2.99 4.82
C ALA A 86 1.13 3.73 6.16
N VAL A 87 0.55 3.24 7.26
CA VAL A 87 0.83 3.75 8.62
C VAL A 87 2.31 3.59 8.97
N ASN A 88 2.91 2.45 8.65
CA ASN A 88 4.33 2.24 8.91
C ASN A 88 5.22 3.20 8.10
N ILE A 89 4.87 3.51 6.85
CA ILE A 89 5.52 4.54 6.04
C ILE A 89 5.35 5.92 6.69
N ALA A 90 4.14 6.28 7.10
CA ALA A 90 3.84 7.56 7.74
C ALA A 90 4.63 7.74 9.06
N LYS A 91 4.72 6.69 9.89
CA LYS A 91 5.56 6.69 11.10
C LYS A 91 7.03 6.97 10.78
N ARG A 92 7.56 6.48 9.65
CA ARG A 92 8.91 6.82 9.20
C ARG A 92 9.03 8.28 8.75
N ALA A 93 7.97 8.84 8.13
CA ALA A 93 7.96 10.25 7.74
C ALA A 93 8.19 11.19 8.93
N LEU A 94 7.70 10.83 10.13
CA LEU A 94 7.92 11.62 11.35
C LEU A 94 9.41 11.76 11.71
N SER A 95 10.27 10.82 11.33
CA SER A 95 11.71 10.90 11.55
C SER A 95 12.44 11.83 10.56
N PHE A 96 11.78 12.22 9.46
CA PHE A 96 12.35 13.08 8.42
C PHE A 96 11.96 14.56 8.53
N TYR A 97 11.06 14.91 9.45
CA TYR A 97 10.47 16.25 9.50
C TYR A 97 11.49 17.39 9.66
N SER A 98 12.66 17.13 10.24
CA SER A 98 13.74 18.11 10.41
C SER A 98 14.75 18.15 9.25
N ILE A 99 14.52 17.34 8.20
CA ILE A 99 15.46 17.17 7.08
C ILE A 99 14.92 17.92 5.85
N PRO A 100 15.72 18.84 5.23
CA PRO A 100 15.31 19.50 4.00
C PRO A 100 14.97 18.50 2.89
N THR A 101 13.84 18.70 2.20
CA THR A 101 13.36 17.81 1.12
C THR A 101 14.32 17.73 -0.06
N ALA A 102 15.06 18.80 -0.33
CA ALA A 102 16.08 18.84 -1.39
C ALA A 102 17.21 17.81 -1.20
N GLU A 103 17.36 17.28 0.00
CA GLU A 103 18.38 16.29 0.36
C GLU A 103 17.87 14.84 0.30
N MET A 104 16.64 14.58 -0.18
CA MET A 104 16.13 13.20 -0.31
C MET A 104 16.90 12.45 -1.40
N PRO A 105 17.67 11.40 -1.02
CA PRO A 105 18.58 10.73 -1.95
C PRO A 105 17.87 9.83 -2.96
N VAL A 106 16.64 9.40 -2.66
CA VAL A 106 15.80 8.56 -3.52
C VAL A 106 14.44 9.21 -3.72
N ASN A 107 13.85 9.01 -4.90
CA ASN A 107 12.49 9.43 -5.19
C ASN A 107 11.58 8.21 -5.15
N LEU A 108 10.75 8.11 -4.12
CA LEU A 108 9.85 6.98 -3.89
C LEU A 108 8.52 7.09 -4.67
N ARG A 109 8.21 8.26 -5.26
CA ARG A 109 6.93 8.46 -5.99
C ARG A 109 6.73 7.50 -7.15
N PRO A 110 7.73 7.24 -8.04
CA PRO A 110 7.54 6.27 -9.13
C PRO A 110 7.22 4.86 -8.62
N LEU A 111 7.88 4.42 -7.54
CA LEU A 111 7.60 3.13 -6.92
C LEU A 111 6.18 3.08 -6.36
N CYS A 112 5.74 4.11 -5.64
CA CYS A 112 4.38 4.24 -5.13
C CYS A 112 3.33 4.19 -6.26
N GLU A 113 3.53 4.92 -7.36
CA GLU A 113 2.60 4.88 -8.50
C GLU A 113 2.56 3.51 -9.16
N CYS A 114 3.69 2.81 -9.24
CA CYS A 114 3.75 1.44 -9.77
C CYS A 114 2.96 0.48 -8.88
N THR A 115 3.14 0.55 -7.56
CA THR A 115 2.40 -0.25 -6.56
C THR A 115 0.89 0.01 -6.63
N LYS A 116 0.47 1.28 -6.69
CA LYS A 116 -0.96 1.65 -6.85
C LYS A 116 -1.56 1.11 -8.15
N ASN A 117 -0.81 1.17 -9.25
CA ASN A 117 -1.26 0.63 -10.53
C ASN A 117 -1.40 -0.91 -10.49
N ALA A 118 -0.48 -1.61 -9.81
CA ALA A 118 -0.57 -3.05 -9.58
C ALA A 118 -1.82 -3.42 -8.77
N LEU A 119 -2.06 -2.70 -7.65
CA LEU A 119 -3.23 -2.88 -6.80
C LEU A 119 -4.53 -2.64 -7.56
N GLY A 120 -4.65 -1.52 -8.27
CA GLY A 120 -5.83 -1.18 -9.08
C GLY A 120 -6.13 -2.24 -10.15
N LYS A 121 -5.10 -2.79 -10.82
CA LYS A 121 -5.29 -3.87 -11.81
C LYS A 121 -5.73 -5.18 -11.16
N SER A 122 -5.18 -5.53 -10.01
CA SER A 122 -5.57 -6.73 -9.26
C SER A 122 -7.03 -6.65 -8.83
N LEU A 123 -7.47 -5.47 -8.38
CA LEU A 123 -8.85 -5.22 -8.03
C LEU A 123 -9.79 -5.27 -9.24
N ASP A 124 -9.42 -4.63 -10.35
CA ASP A 124 -10.19 -4.68 -11.60
C ASP A 124 -10.34 -6.12 -12.11
N ALA A 125 -9.29 -6.93 -12.03
CA ALA A 125 -9.30 -8.34 -12.38
C ALA A 125 -10.31 -9.13 -11.53
N LEU A 126 -10.31 -8.92 -10.20
CA LEU A 126 -11.28 -9.54 -9.30
C LEU A 126 -12.71 -9.12 -9.64
N ILE A 127 -12.94 -7.82 -9.86
CA ILE A 127 -14.27 -7.26 -10.14
C ILE A 127 -14.86 -7.78 -11.44
N ARG A 128 -14.02 -7.97 -12.47
CA ARG A 128 -14.41 -8.44 -13.81
C ARG A 128 -14.32 -9.95 -13.95
N LEU A 129 -13.73 -10.64 -12.97
CA LEU A 129 -13.38 -12.07 -13.04
C LEU A 129 -12.51 -12.36 -14.28
N ASP A 130 -11.56 -11.49 -14.55
CA ASP A 130 -10.70 -11.49 -15.74
C ASP A 130 -9.29 -11.97 -15.38
N ALA A 131 -8.97 -13.21 -15.82
CA ALA A 131 -7.68 -13.83 -15.56
C ALA A 131 -6.52 -13.19 -16.35
N ASP A 132 -6.78 -12.64 -17.53
CA ASP A 132 -5.76 -11.97 -18.34
C ASP A 132 -5.36 -10.65 -17.69
N LEU A 133 -6.35 -9.94 -17.13
CA LEU A 133 -6.10 -8.72 -16.38
C LEU A 133 -5.34 -9.00 -15.06
N ALA A 134 -5.62 -10.12 -14.40
CA ALA A 134 -4.85 -10.57 -13.24
C ALA A 134 -3.39 -10.85 -13.62
N ALA A 135 -3.14 -11.55 -14.72
CA ALA A 135 -1.79 -11.81 -15.23
C ALA A 135 -1.05 -10.51 -15.58
N ALA A 136 -1.76 -9.52 -16.16
CA ALA A 136 -1.19 -8.20 -16.43
C ALA A 136 -0.86 -7.40 -15.15
N GLY A 137 -1.57 -7.65 -14.04
CA GLY A 137 -1.23 -7.13 -12.72
C GLY A 137 0.10 -7.68 -12.19
N LEU A 138 0.31 -9.00 -12.32
CA LEU A 138 1.55 -9.67 -11.91
C LEU A 138 2.80 -9.14 -12.62
N ALA A 139 2.68 -8.60 -13.84
CA ALA A 139 3.81 -8.03 -14.56
C ALA A 139 4.40 -6.77 -13.89
N TYR A 140 3.67 -6.14 -12.97
CA TYR A 140 4.20 -5.02 -12.18
C TYR A 140 5.18 -5.47 -11.09
N ASP A 141 5.08 -6.72 -10.63
CA ASP A 141 5.91 -7.28 -9.58
C ASP A 141 7.40 -7.16 -9.93
N ASP A 142 7.80 -7.64 -11.11
CA ASP A 142 9.18 -7.54 -11.60
C ASP A 142 9.69 -6.09 -11.66
N VAL A 143 8.81 -5.13 -12.01
CA VAL A 143 9.17 -3.71 -12.10
C VAL A 143 9.34 -3.11 -10.71
N ILE A 144 8.44 -3.44 -9.78
CA ILE A 144 8.49 -2.99 -8.39
C ILE A 144 9.75 -3.52 -7.71
N ASP A 145 10.03 -4.82 -7.90
CA ASP A 145 11.24 -5.49 -7.41
C ASP A 145 12.53 -4.82 -7.90
N GLU A 146 12.59 -4.47 -9.20
CA GLU A 146 13.76 -3.82 -9.77
C GLU A 146 13.95 -2.42 -9.17
N MET A 147 12.87 -1.63 -9.08
CA MET A 147 12.91 -0.30 -8.46
C MET A 147 13.35 -0.36 -7.00
N ASN A 148 12.87 -1.38 -6.26
CA ASN A 148 13.27 -1.59 -4.86
C ASN A 148 14.75 -1.98 -4.77
N ARG A 149 15.24 -2.88 -5.63
CA ARG A 149 16.68 -3.25 -5.72
C ARG A 149 17.57 -2.06 -6.02
N GLU A 150 17.18 -1.19 -6.96
CA GLU A 150 17.92 0.04 -7.29
C GLU A 150 17.98 1.00 -6.08
N ASN A 151 16.84 1.23 -5.40
CA ASN A 151 16.78 2.05 -4.19
C ASN A 151 17.68 1.47 -3.10
N HIS A 152 17.62 0.15 -2.89
CA HIS A 152 18.45 -0.56 -1.91
C HIS A 152 19.94 -0.37 -2.20
N ALA A 153 20.38 -0.64 -3.43
CA ALA A 153 21.79 -0.49 -3.82
C ALA A 153 22.29 0.95 -3.63
N LYS A 154 21.48 1.94 -4.02
CA LYS A 154 21.78 3.36 -3.85
C LYS A 154 21.92 3.75 -2.39
N LEU A 155 20.97 3.35 -1.54
CA LEU A 155 20.97 3.68 -0.12
C LEU A 155 22.13 3.00 0.62
N LEU A 156 22.45 1.75 0.30
CA LEU A 156 23.65 1.08 0.84
C LEU A 156 24.96 1.80 0.47
N GLY A 157 25.08 2.24 -0.79
CA GLY A 157 26.22 3.03 -1.21
C GLY A 157 26.37 4.32 -0.41
N LEU A 158 25.25 5.01 -0.15
CA LEU A 158 25.22 6.23 0.65
C LEU A 158 25.54 5.98 2.14
N MET A 159 25.13 4.85 2.72
CA MET A 159 25.51 4.48 4.09
C MET A 159 27.00 4.33 4.27
N HIS A 160 27.71 3.81 3.25
CA HIS A 160 29.16 3.72 3.28
C HIS A 160 29.87 5.06 3.13
N GLN A 161 29.31 5.98 2.32
CA GLN A 161 29.87 7.30 2.08
C GLN A 161 29.57 8.30 3.22
N HIS A 162 28.41 8.12 3.87
CA HIS A 162 27.87 9.01 4.90
C HIS A 162 27.39 8.22 6.12
N PRO A 163 28.31 7.61 6.90
CA PRO A 163 27.94 6.78 8.06
C PRO A 163 27.14 7.56 9.11
N GLU A 164 27.29 8.88 9.21
CA GLU A 164 26.53 9.75 10.10
C GLU A 164 25.01 9.79 9.79
N ASN A 165 24.60 9.40 8.58
CA ASN A 165 23.21 9.42 8.10
C ASN A 165 22.60 8.02 8.01
N VAL A 166 23.22 6.98 8.56
CA VAL A 166 22.78 5.58 8.43
C VAL A 166 21.32 5.38 8.89
N GLU A 167 20.92 5.97 10.01
CA GLU A 167 19.54 5.84 10.51
C GLU A 167 18.51 6.39 9.51
N ARG A 168 18.83 7.52 8.87
CA ARG A 168 18.00 8.10 7.81
C ARG A 168 17.86 7.18 6.62
N TYR A 169 18.98 6.64 6.13
CA TYR A 169 18.97 5.74 4.97
C TYR A 169 18.26 4.42 5.26
N LEU A 170 18.38 3.89 6.49
CA LEU A 170 17.61 2.72 6.95
C LEU A 170 16.11 2.99 6.95
N ASN A 171 15.67 4.18 7.37
CA ASN A 171 14.26 4.55 7.32
C ASN A 171 13.75 4.60 5.88
N LEU A 172 14.50 5.19 4.93
CA LEU A 172 14.14 5.21 3.51
C LEU A 172 14.12 3.81 2.89
N LEU A 173 15.05 2.95 3.28
CA LEU A 173 15.08 1.54 2.87
C LEU A 173 13.83 0.80 3.33
N ASN A 174 13.41 1.01 4.58
CA ASN A 174 12.19 0.42 5.10
C ASN A 174 10.94 0.93 4.37
N VAL A 175 10.89 2.23 4.02
CA VAL A 175 9.79 2.77 3.19
C VAL A 175 9.74 2.08 1.83
N SER A 176 10.89 1.93 1.15
CA SER A 176 10.96 1.24 -0.14
C SER A 176 10.46 -0.20 -0.05
N ARG A 177 10.82 -0.94 1.02
CA ARG A 177 10.33 -2.30 1.30
C ARG A 177 8.84 -2.39 1.63
N HIS A 178 8.27 -1.36 2.23
CA HIS A 178 6.82 -1.34 2.51
C HIS A 178 6.00 -1.05 1.25
N LEU A 179 6.62 -0.53 0.19
CA LEU A 179 5.99 -0.29 -1.11
C LEU A 179 6.08 -1.50 -2.05
N GLU A 180 7.01 -2.40 -1.84
CA GLU A 180 7.14 -3.71 -2.48
C GLU A 180 6.09 -4.68 -1.90
#